data_49f358e89ff6f22b311dca385b4e8a36
#
_entry.id   49f358e89ff6f22b311dca385b4e8a36
#
_cell.length_a   1.000
_cell.length_b   1.000
_cell.length_c   1.000
_cell.angle_alpha   90.00
_cell.angle_beta   90.00
_cell.angle_gamma   90.00
#
_symmetry.space_group_name_H-M   'P 1'
#
loop_
_entity.id
_entity.type
_entity.pdbx_description
1 polymer ?
#
loop_
_entity_poly.entity_id
_entity_poly.type
_entity_poly.pdbx_seq_one_letter_code
_entity_poly.pdbx_strand_id
1 'polypeptide(L)'
;MVKIRLSRGGSKKRPFYHIVATDSRNPRDGKYIERLGYFNPRAKGSEEDINIDTERLDYWKSVGAQISDRVLNIIKLAGLSREERDSKRLNKLQKKQAKREAIKASKLAAEAPAEEEAPAEEEAPAEEAAAEEAPAEEAPAEEAPAEEAPAEEAP
;
A
#
# COMPACT_ATOMS: atom_id res chain seq x y z
N MET A 1 24.16 13.23 -10.30
CA MET A 1 24.39 11.80 -10.02
C MET A 1 23.24 11.01 -10.63
N VAL A 2 23.55 10.06 -11.53
CA VAL A 2 22.52 9.27 -12.21
C VAL A 2 22.07 8.11 -11.34
N LYS A 3 20.74 7.89 -11.28
CA LYS A 3 20.11 6.76 -10.60
C LYS A 3 19.19 5.99 -11.55
N ILE A 4 19.24 4.67 -11.45
CA ILE A 4 18.31 3.78 -12.14
C ILE A 4 17.19 3.45 -11.15
N ARG A 5 15.98 3.89 -11.47
CA ARG A 5 14.83 3.75 -10.58
C ARG A 5 13.53 3.50 -11.35
N LEU A 6 12.47 3.23 -10.61
CA LEU A 6 11.13 3.09 -11.18
C LEU A 6 10.42 4.44 -11.23
N SER A 7 9.92 4.79 -12.41
CA SER A 7 8.93 5.84 -12.63
C SER A 7 7.55 5.20 -12.73
N ARG A 8 6.55 5.76 -12.07
CA ARG A 8 5.20 5.21 -12.08
C ARG A 8 4.38 5.83 -13.21
N GLY A 9 3.80 4.96 -14.04
CA GLY A 9 2.76 5.29 -15.00
C GLY A 9 1.46 4.55 -14.70
N GLY A 10 0.52 4.63 -15.61
CA GLY A 10 -0.77 3.95 -15.51
C GLY A 10 -1.75 4.61 -14.56
N SER A 11 -2.94 4.02 -14.42
CA SER A 11 -4.03 4.55 -13.60
C SER A 11 -3.88 4.19 -12.11
N LYS A 12 -4.72 4.79 -11.25
CA LYS A 12 -4.73 4.58 -9.79
C LYS A 12 -4.84 3.10 -9.40
N LYS A 13 -5.67 2.32 -10.10
CA LYS A 13 -5.90 0.88 -9.82
C LYS A 13 -5.07 -0.06 -10.69
N ARG A 14 -4.40 0.44 -11.77
CA ARG A 14 -3.53 -0.33 -12.66
C ARG A 14 -2.15 0.33 -12.76
N PRO A 15 -1.30 0.18 -11.72
CA PRO A 15 0.04 0.74 -11.75
C PRO A 15 0.90 0.02 -12.79
N PHE A 16 1.64 0.80 -13.56
CA PHE A 16 2.65 0.36 -14.50
C PHE A 16 3.94 1.11 -14.18
N TYR A 17 5.08 0.46 -14.29
CA TYR A 17 6.34 1.07 -13.92
C TYR A 17 7.31 1.02 -15.07
N HIS A 18 7.93 2.17 -15.37
CA HIS A 18 9.06 2.26 -16.27
C HIS A 18 10.36 2.18 -15.46
N ILE A 19 11.33 1.41 -15.96
CA ILE A 19 12.68 1.40 -15.42
C ILE A 19 13.44 2.48 -16.19
N VAL A 20 13.93 3.50 -15.49
CA VAL A 20 14.52 4.68 -16.12
C VAL A 20 15.85 5.06 -15.48
N ALA A 21 16.78 5.52 -16.30
CA ALA A 21 17.97 6.23 -15.87
C ALA A 21 17.63 7.72 -15.76
N THR A 22 17.84 8.33 -14.61
CA THR A 22 17.48 9.73 -14.34
C THR A 22 18.43 10.38 -13.36
N ASP A 23 18.47 11.71 -13.33
CA ASP A 23 19.19 12.42 -12.28
C ASP A 23 18.47 12.22 -10.92
N SER A 24 19.26 12.06 -9.86
CA SER A 24 18.78 11.85 -8.50
C SER A 24 17.92 13.01 -7.97
N ARG A 25 18.13 14.22 -8.51
CA ARG A 25 17.40 15.45 -8.13
C ARG A 25 15.99 15.52 -8.72
N ASN A 26 15.76 14.81 -9.84
CA ASN A 26 14.46 14.86 -10.52
C ASN A 26 13.37 14.17 -9.68
N PRO A 27 12.11 14.64 -9.75
CA PRO A 27 10.98 13.95 -9.13
C PRO A 27 10.81 12.55 -9.74
N ARG A 28 10.15 11.64 -9.01
CA ARG A 28 10.03 10.22 -9.37
C ARG A 28 9.49 10.00 -10.78
N ASP A 29 8.45 10.72 -11.15
CA ASP A 29 7.72 10.57 -12.42
C ASP A 29 8.04 11.71 -13.41
N GLY A 30 9.10 12.48 -13.14
CA GLY A 30 9.55 13.58 -13.94
C GLY A 30 10.46 13.18 -15.10
N LYS A 31 11.18 14.17 -15.64
CA LYS A 31 12.11 13.98 -16.76
C LYS A 31 13.16 12.92 -16.45
N TYR A 32 13.38 12.00 -17.37
CA TYR A 32 14.41 10.98 -17.33
C TYR A 32 15.34 11.11 -18.54
N ILE A 33 16.52 10.52 -18.45
CA ILE A 33 17.54 10.54 -19.53
C ILE A 33 17.20 9.44 -20.54
N GLU A 34 16.98 8.21 -20.04
CA GLU A 34 16.73 7.05 -20.87
C GLU A 34 15.78 6.08 -20.18
N ARG A 35 14.94 5.38 -20.97
CA ARG A 35 14.08 4.30 -20.52
C ARG A 35 14.75 2.97 -20.85
N LEU A 36 15.01 2.17 -19.80
CA LEU A 36 15.70 0.88 -19.89
C LEU A 36 14.74 -0.31 -19.93
N GLY A 37 13.45 -0.07 -19.71
CA GLY A 37 12.48 -1.15 -19.71
C GLY A 37 11.22 -0.81 -18.96
N TYR A 38 10.43 -1.86 -18.63
CA TYR A 38 9.21 -1.71 -17.86
C TYR A 38 8.97 -2.91 -16.92
N PHE A 39 8.11 -2.66 -15.94
CA PHE A 39 7.60 -3.66 -15.02
C PHE A 39 6.09 -3.51 -14.86
N ASN A 40 5.33 -4.54 -15.23
CA ASN A 40 3.90 -4.63 -15.05
C ASN A 40 3.55 -5.61 -13.92
N PRO A 41 3.25 -5.15 -12.69
CA PRO A 41 2.95 -6.04 -11.56
C PRO A 41 1.59 -6.76 -11.69
N ARG A 42 0.77 -6.37 -12.68
CA ARG A 42 -0.56 -6.90 -12.93
C ARG A 42 -0.71 -7.60 -14.28
N ALA A 43 0.39 -7.96 -14.88
CA ALA A 43 0.38 -8.75 -16.12
C ALA A 43 -0.45 -10.03 -15.96
N LYS A 44 -1.31 -10.31 -16.93
CA LYS A 44 -2.18 -11.48 -16.94
C LYS A 44 -1.95 -12.30 -18.21
N GLY A 45 -2.12 -13.61 -18.08
CA GLY A 45 -2.06 -14.52 -19.22
C GLY A 45 -0.70 -14.47 -19.92
N SER A 46 -0.68 -14.15 -21.20
CA SER A 46 0.52 -14.07 -22.04
C SER A 46 1.26 -12.73 -21.99
N GLU A 47 0.78 -11.76 -21.20
CA GLU A 47 1.48 -10.47 -21.10
C GLU A 47 2.84 -10.63 -20.41
N GLU A 48 3.84 -9.95 -20.95
CA GLU A 48 5.14 -9.86 -20.30
C GLU A 48 5.03 -8.94 -19.07
N ASP A 49 5.42 -9.45 -17.92
CA ASP A 49 5.42 -8.70 -16.68
C ASP A 49 6.69 -7.88 -16.47
N ILE A 50 7.82 -8.30 -17.07
CA ILE A 50 9.10 -7.61 -16.96
C ILE A 50 9.80 -7.63 -18.33
N ASN A 51 10.18 -6.46 -18.79
CA ASN A 51 11.06 -6.31 -19.94
C ASN A 51 12.18 -5.34 -19.56
N ILE A 52 13.45 -5.75 -19.76
CA ILE A 52 14.63 -4.97 -19.39
C ILE A 52 15.66 -5.10 -20.50
N ASP A 53 16.13 -3.97 -21.00
CA ASP A 53 17.28 -3.90 -21.86
C ASP A 53 18.56 -4.06 -21.01
N THR A 54 19.14 -5.25 -21.06
CA THR A 54 20.33 -5.60 -20.28
C THR A 54 21.58 -4.88 -20.75
N GLU A 55 21.72 -4.64 -22.06
CA GLU A 55 22.89 -3.96 -22.65
C GLU A 55 22.94 -2.51 -22.17
N ARG A 56 21.82 -1.83 -22.23
CA ARG A 56 21.73 -0.44 -21.76
C ARG A 56 21.87 -0.32 -20.24
N LEU A 57 21.34 -1.30 -19.51
CA LEU A 57 21.49 -1.36 -18.06
C LEU A 57 22.98 -1.51 -17.66
N ASP A 58 23.72 -2.39 -18.34
CA ASP A 58 25.14 -2.62 -18.06
C ASP A 58 26.00 -1.42 -18.48
N TYR A 59 25.65 -0.75 -19.58
CA TYR A 59 26.25 0.53 -19.94
C TYR A 59 26.11 1.56 -18.80
N TRP A 60 24.92 1.76 -18.25
CA TRP A 60 24.73 2.72 -17.16
C TRP A 60 25.42 2.31 -15.87
N LYS A 61 25.55 1.01 -15.60
CA LYS A 61 26.39 0.52 -14.49
C LYS A 61 27.87 0.89 -14.70
N SER A 62 28.40 0.71 -15.90
CA SER A 62 29.79 1.03 -16.20
C SER A 62 30.10 2.53 -16.08
N VAL A 63 29.13 3.38 -16.39
CA VAL A 63 29.18 4.85 -16.20
C VAL A 63 29.06 5.26 -14.73
N GLY A 64 28.75 4.31 -13.82
CA GLY A 64 28.64 4.57 -12.38
C GLY A 64 27.25 5.00 -11.92
N ALA A 65 26.19 4.67 -12.65
CA ALA A 65 24.83 4.93 -12.21
C ALA A 65 24.46 4.04 -11.01
N GLN A 66 23.84 4.64 -9.99
CA GLN A 66 23.35 3.91 -8.83
C GLN A 66 22.01 3.21 -9.14
N ILE A 67 21.93 1.93 -8.87
CA ILE A 67 20.70 1.15 -9.04
C ILE A 67 19.95 1.12 -7.72
N SER A 68 18.65 1.41 -7.75
CA SER A 68 17.81 1.29 -6.55
C SER A 68 17.55 -0.18 -6.22
N ASP A 69 17.41 -0.52 -4.92
CA ASP A 69 17.15 -1.88 -4.43
C ASP A 69 15.93 -2.53 -5.08
N ARG A 70 14.92 -1.71 -5.38
CA ARG A 70 13.72 -2.20 -6.04
C ARG A 70 14.00 -2.68 -7.47
N VAL A 71 14.82 -1.96 -8.22
CA VAL A 71 15.23 -2.37 -9.57
C VAL A 71 16.12 -3.59 -9.51
N LEU A 72 17.07 -3.68 -8.57
CA LEU A 72 17.89 -4.89 -8.36
C LEU A 72 17.02 -6.13 -8.13
N ASN A 73 15.96 -6.02 -7.33
CA ASN A 73 15.03 -7.12 -7.11
C ASN A 73 14.24 -7.50 -8.38
N ILE A 74 13.88 -6.52 -9.22
CA ILE A 74 13.20 -6.78 -10.49
C ILE A 74 14.14 -7.46 -11.49
N ILE A 75 15.41 -7.04 -11.58
CA ILE A 75 16.42 -7.70 -12.42
C ILE A 75 16.59 -9.17 -12.00
N LYS A 76 16.68 -9.45 -10.69
CA LYS A 76 16.74 -10.82 -10.18
C LYS A 76 15.50 -11.63 -10.53
N LEU A 77 14.33 -10.99 -10.54
CA LEU A 77 13.07 -11.63 -10.93
C LEU A 77 13.00 -11.86 -12.45
N ALA A 78 13.53 -10.97 -13.26
CA ALA A 78 13.57 -11.12 -14.71
C ALA A 78 14.39 -12.35 -15.16
N GLY A 79 15.45 -12.68 -14.42
CA GLY A 79 16.26 -13.90 -14.65
C GLY A 79 15.58 -15.21 -14.26
N LEU A 80 14.38 -15.18 -13.66
CA LEU A 80 13.63 -16.37 -13.26
C LEU A 80 12.49 -16.62 -14.24
N SER A 81 12.14 -17.91 -14.46
CA SER A 81 10.95 -18.26 -15.23
C SER A 81 9.67 -17.73 -14.55
N ARG A 82 8.60 -17.59 -15.32
CA ARG A 82 7.32 -17.09 -14.78
C ARG A 82 6.78 -18.02 -13.67
N GLU A 83 6.87 -19.31 -13.87
CA GLU A 83 6.42 -20.32 -12.90
C GLU A 83 7.20 -20.24 -11.59
N GLU A 84 8.52 -20.06 -11.67
CA GLU A 84 9.37 -19.87 -10.48
C GLU A 84 9.06 -18.57 -9.73
N ARG A 85 8.70 -17.50 -10.45
CA ARG A 85 8.27 -16.24 -9.85
C ARG A 85 6.96 -16.38 -9.10
N ASP A 86 5.99 -17.06 -9.69
CA ASP A 86 4.69 -17.31 -9.09
C ASP A 86 4.81 -18.23 -7.88
N SER A 87 5.62 -19.29 -7.95
CA SER A 87 5.93 -20.17 -6.83
C SER A 87 6.55 -19.42 -5.64
N LYS A 88 7.54 -18.54 -5.92
CA LYS A 88 8.15 -17.69 -4.88
C LYS A 88 7.14 -16.72 -4.27
N ARG A 89 6.22 -16.20 -5.08
CA ARG A 89 5.16 -15.30 -4.63
C ARG A 89 4.17 -16.01 -3.72
N LEU A 90 3.73 -17.21 -4.08
CA LEU A 90 2.84 -18.07 -3.28
C LEU A 90 3.49 -18.45 -1.95
N ASN A 91 4.74 -18.92 -1.97
CA ASN A 91 5.48 -19.27 -0.76
C ASN A 91 5.64 -18.07 0.19
N LYS A 92 5.87 -16.87 -0.36
CA LYS A 92 5.96 -15.65 0.44
C LYS A 92 4.61 -15.28 1.06
N LEU A 93 3.52 -15.46 0.35
CA LEU A 93 2.15 -15.22 0.86
C LEU A 93 1.81 -16.20 1.98
N GLN A 94 2.08 -17.50 1.80
CA GLN A 94 1.86 -18.53 2.81
C GLN A 94 2.66 -18.24 4.11
N LYS A 95 3.96 -17.92 3.96
CA LYS A 95 4.78 -17.53 5.13
C LYS A 95 4.23 -16.29 5.83
N LYS A 96 3.70 -15.32 5.09
CA LYS A 96 3.10 -14.12 5.66
C LYS A 96 1.79 -14.42 6.39
N GLN A 97 0.98 -15.33 5.86
CA GLN A 97 -0.26 -15.77 6.50
C GLN A 97 0.04 -16.55 7.78
N ALA A 98 0.91 -17.56 7.71
CA ALA A 98 1.35 -18.32 8.88
C ALA A 98 1.91 -17.43 10.01
N LYS A 99 2.72 -16.41 9.63
CA LYS A 99 3.22 -15.44 10.62
C LYS A 99 2.11 -14.59 11.24
N ARG A 100 1.10 -14.20 10.45
CA ARG A 100 -0.05 -13.45 10.98
C ARG A 100 -0.92 -14.29 11.92
N GLU A 101 -1.12 -15.56 11.57
CA GLU A 101 -1.87 -16.52 12.40
C GLU A 101 -1.13 -16.81 13.70
N ALA A 102 0.19 -17.02 13.64
CA ALA A 102 1.01 -17.19 14.84
C ALA A 102 0.96 -15.98 15.77
N ILE A 103 1.05 -14.75 15.22
CA ILE A 103 0.94 -13.52 16.03
C ILE A 103 -0.48 -13.38 16.60
N LYS A 104 -1.52 -13.74 15.84
CA LYS A 104 -2.90 -13.70 16.33
C LYS A 104 -3.13 -14.72 17.43
N ALA A 105 -2.61 -15.94 17.28
CA ALA A 105 -2.68 -16.99 18.29
C ALA A 105 -1.90 -16.62 19.58
N SER A 106 -0.71 -16.05 19.45
CA SER A 106 0.06 -15.59 20.62
C SER A 106 -0.62 -14.44 21.34
N LYS A 107 -1.27 -13.53 20.62
CA LYS A 107 -2.04 -12.42 21.20
C LYS A 107 -3.29 -12.95 21.95
N LEU A 108 -3.98 -13.92 21.37
CA LEU A 108 -5.14 -14.55 22.00
C LEU A 108 -4.74 -15.35 23.26
N ALA A 109 -3.59 -16.04 23.21
CA ALA A 109 -3.06 -16.77 24.37
C ALA A 109 -2.56 -15.83 25.48
N ALA A 110 -2.10 -14.61 25.13
CA ALA A 110 -1.69 -13.60 26.12
C ALA A 110 -2.90 -12.86 26.75
N GLU A 111 -4.06 -12.88 26.09
CA GLU A 111 -5.30 -12.23 26.55
C GLU A 111 -6.20 -13.19 27.36
N ALA A 112 -5.86 -14.48 27.43
CA ALA A 112 -6.64 -15.52 28.12
C ALA A 112 -6.35 -15.79 29.61
N PRO A 113 -5.49 -15.08 30.34
CA PRO A 113 -5.41 -15.27 31.82
C PRO A 113 -5.80 -13.98 32.55
N ALA A 114 -7.06 -13.57 32.51
CA ALA A 114 -7.59 -12.54 33.41
C ALA A 114 -9.09 -12.71 33.72
N GLU A 115 -9.58 -13.94 33.67
CA GLU A 115 -10.99 -14.19 34.07
C GLU A 115 -11.12 -15.51 34.84
N GLU A 116 -10.34 -15.65 35.94
CA GLU A 116 -10.64 -16.62 36.96
C GLU A 116 -9.85 -16.26 38.24
N GLU A 117 -10.38 -15.30 38.99
CA GLU A 117 -10.33 -15.23 40.48
C GLU A 117 -11.16 -14.01 40.93
N ALA A 118 -12.43 -14.28 41.21
CA ALA A 118 -13.18 -13.49 42.16
C ALA A 118 -13.76 -14.44 43.17
N PRO A 119 -13.34 -14.38 44.42
CA PRO A 119 -14.06 -15.04 45.51
C PRO A 119 -15.28 -14.17 45.91
N ALA A 120 -16.39 -14.87 46.08
CA ALA A 120 -17.61 -14.37 46.66
C ALA A 120 -17.43 -14.10 48.17
N GLU A 121 -18.12 -13.10 48.66
CA GLU A 121 -18.69 -12.86 49.97
C GLU A 121 -18.80 -11.32 50.17
N GLU A 122 -19.80 -10.68 50.62
CA GLU A 122 -21.03 -10.97 51.32
C GLU A 122 -21.81 -9.64 51.50
N GLU A 123 -23.12 -9.74 51.47
CA GLU A 123 -24.13 -8.86 52.10
C GLU A 123 -24.41 -7.43 51.64
N ALA A 124 -25.65 -7.29 51.21
CA ALA A 124 -26.44 -6.05 51.11
C ALA A 124 -26.84 -5.55 52.54
N PRO A 125 -27.38 -4.33 52.75
CA PRO A 125 -28.65 -3.93 52.21
C PRO A 125 -28.86 -2.43 51.83
N ALA A 126 -29.82 -2.24 50.96
CA ALA A 126 -30.83 -1.19 50.83
C ALA A 126 -30.59 0.24 51.36
N GLU A 127 -30.82 1.21 50.53
CA GLU A 127 -31.94 2.20 50.65
C GLU A 127 -31.79 3.32 49.61
N GLU A 128 -32.77 3.41 48.78
CA GLU A 128 -33.71 4.50 48.51
C GLU A 128 -33.20 5.79 47.84
N ALA A 129 -33.86 5.99 46.72
CA ALA A 129 -34.59 7.20 46.30
C ALA A 129 -33.93 8.19 45.33
N ALA A 130 -34.75 8.46 44.37
CA ALA A 130 -35.10 9.70 43.65
C ALA A 130 -34.46 9.95 42.29
N ALA A 131 -35.19 9.67 41.31
CA ALA A 131 -35.75 10.43 40.20
C ALA A 131 -35.23 11.87 40.05
N GLU A 132 -34.75 12.17 38.84
CA GLU A 132 -35.18 13.38 38.11
C GLU A 132 -34.56 13.45 36.70
N GLU A 133 -35.41 13.28 35.73
CA GLU A 133 -35.72 14.03 34.52
C GLU A 133 -34.55 14.52 33.65
N ALA A 134 -34.60 13.99 32.42
CA ALA A 134 -34.03 14.60 31.23
C ALA A 134 -34.91 15.74 30.72
N PRO A 135 -34.38 16.74 30.06
CA PRO A 135 -35.05 17.17 28.83
C PRO A 135 -34.15 17.15 27.60
N ALA A 136 -34.78 16.70 26.54
CA ALA A 136 -34.35 16.82 25.17
C ALA A 136 -34.23 18.30 24.75
N GLU A 137 -33.18 18.66 24.02
CA GLU A 137 -33.19 19.92 23.29
C GLU A 137 -32.71 19.67 21.84
N GLU A 138 -33.59 20.11 20.99
CA GLU A 138 -33.62 20.11 19.54
C GLU A 138 -32.40 20.77 18.90
N ALA A 139 -31.95 20.16 17.80
CA ALA A 139 -31.07 20.79 16.83
C ALA A 139 -31.89 21.43 15.70
N PRO A 140 -31.71 22.69 15.36
CA PRO A 140 -32.29 23.27 14.16
C PRO A 140 -31.39 23.02 12.92
N ALA A 141 -32.06 22.56 11.88
CA ALA A 141 -31.54 22.51 10.52
C ALA A 141 -31.37 23.95 9.98
N GLU A 142 -30.20 24.25 9.42
CA GLU A 142 -29.98 25.46 8.66
C GLU A 142 -29.69 25.15 7.21
N GLU A 143 -30.58 25.66 6.38
CA GLU A 143 -30.61 25.63 4.92
C GLU A 143 -29.37 26.31 4.29
N ALA A 144 -28.81 25.67 3.26
CA ALA A 144 -27.86 26.29 2.34
C ALA A 144 -28.59 26.87 1.14
N PRO A 145 -28.42 28.13 0.77
CA PRO A 145 -28.96 28.66 -0.47
C PRO A 145 -28.04 28.33 -1.67
N ALA A 146 -28.69 27.86 -2.71
CA ALA A 146 -28.14 27.73 -4.05
C ALA A 146 -27.85 29.10 -4.64
N GLU A 147 -26.64 29.33 -5.16
CA GLU A 147 -26.31 30.50 -5.97
C GLU A 147 -25.97 30.09 -7.40
N GLU A 148 -26.80 30.62 -8.27
CA GLU A 148 -26.81 30.54 -9.71
C GLU A 148 -25.51 31.05 -10.35
N ALA A 149 -25.01 30.33 -11.35
CA ALA A 149 -23.98 30.81 -12.27
C ALA A 149 -24.65 31.45 -13.49
N PRO A 150 -24.26 32.67 -13.90
CA PRO A 150 -24.66 33.18 -15.18
C PRO A 150 -23.68 32.73 -16.29
N ALA A 151 -24.28 32.26 -17.36
CA ALA A 151 -23.65 32.05 -18.67
C ALA A 151 -23.27 33.42 -19.26
N GLU A 152 -22.08 33.56 -19.80
CA GLU A 152 -21.75 34.65 -20.71
C GLU A 152 -21.05 34.11 -21.95
N GLU A 153 -21.68 34.50 -23.02
CA GLU A 153 -21.58 34.21 -24.44
C GLU A 153 -20.30 34.85 -25.06
N ALA A 154 -19.76 34.14 -26.02
CA ALA A 154 -18.67 34.59 -26.88
C ALA A 154 -19.07 35.79 -27.82
N PRO A 155 -18.07 36.47 -28.41
CA PRO A 155 -17.84 36.28 -29.83
C PRO A 155 -16.43 35.82 -30.21
#